data_e0f8cca58f8b7a79f128927828a6a03e
#
_entry.id   e0f8cca58f8b7a79f128927828a6a03e
#
_cell.length_a   1.000
_cell.length_b   1.000
_cell.length_c   1.000
_cell.angle_alpha   90.00
_cell.angle_beta   90.00
_cell.angle_gamma   90.00
#
_symmetry.space_group_name_H-M   'P 1'
#
loop_
_entity.id
_entity.type
_entity.pdbx_description
1 polymer ?
#
loop_
_entity_poly.entity_id
_entity_poly.type
_entity_poly.pdbx_seq_one_letter_code
_entity_poly.pdbx_strand_id
1 'polypeptide(L)'
;MKKITLLMSFFLTIFFAKSQCDYYIVMQDAYGDGWNGASVDMSINGVVMTSFTVSTAAATADSASYSTYTGDNVEFYFNSGTWDTEITFQITAPDGSSVGSYGPYATNSGNSYSVWTGVSNSTCAPPACLDPYGLSASNGTSSSIDVSWTGGPNAASYNVEYGVTGYTQGSGTTTTA
;
A
#
# COMPACT_ATOMS: atom_id res chain seq x y z
N MET A 1 29.27 27.89 39.97
CA MET A 1 28.80 26.81 39.10
C MET A 1 27.59 27.32 38.30
N LYS A 2 27.77 27.58 37.01
CA LYS A 2 26.68 28.04 36.14
C LYS A 2 25.87 26.82 35.68
N LYS A 3 24.59 26.76 36.05
CA LYS A 3 23.65 25.76 35.55
C LYS A 3 23.23 26.17 34.15
N ILE A 4 23.61 25.37 33.15
CA ILE A 4 23.11 25.50 31.77
C ILE A 4 21.83 24.71 31.70
N THR A 5 20.69 25.41 31.58
CA THR A 5 19.39 24.78 31.29
C THR A 5 19.32 24.57 29.76
N LEU A 6 19.48 23.32 29.32
CA LEU A 6 19.33 22.96 27.95
C LEU A 6 17.81 22.91 27.64
N LEU A 7 17.31 23.92 26.94
CA LEU A 7 15.93 23.92 26.44
C LEU A 7 15.90 23.04 25.19
N MET A 8 15.52 21.78 25.39
CA MET A 8 15.31 20.85 24.27
C MET A 8 13.97 21.17 23.63
N SER A 9 13.99 21.90 22.51
CA SER A 9 12.80 22.16 21.69
C SER A 9 12.39 20.85 21.03
N PHE A 10 11.34 20.24 21.54
CA PHE A 10 10.74 19.04 20.96
C PHE A 10 9.89 19.48 19.75
N PHE A 11 10.42 19.29 18.56
CA PHE A 11 9.64 19.45 17.32
C PHE A 11 8.73 18.23 17.19
N LEU A 12 7.46 18.38 17.58
CA LEU A 12 6.42 17.39 17.32
C LEU A 12 6.06 17.50 15.84
N THR A 13 6.66 16.68 15.00
CA THR A 13 6.21 16.47 13.63
C THR A 13 4.97 15.56 13.67
N ILE A 14 3.81 16.12 13.43
CA ILE A 14 2.58 15.34 13.28
C ILE A 14 2.67 14.67 11.91
N PHE A 15 3.04 13.41 11.89
CA PHE A 15 2.87 12.57 10.71
C PHE A 15 1.41 12.12 10.64
N PHE A 16 0.68 12.61 9.66
CA PHE A 16 -0.59 12.01 9.31
C PHE A 16 -0.29 10.66 8.66
N ALA A 17 -0.61 9.57 9.35
CA ALA A 17 -0.60 8.25 8.74
C ALA A 17 -1.69 8.25 7.65
N LYS A 18 -1.28 8.24 6.40
CA LYS A 18 -2.19 8.00 5.28
C LYS A 18 -2.41 6.50 5.19
N SER A 19 -3.67 6.08 5.12
CA SER A 19 -4.01 4.68 4.84
C SER A 19 -3.56 4.35 3.41
N GLN A 20 -2.80 3.29 3.27
CA GLN A 20 -2.40 2.75 1.98
C GLN A 20 -3.49 1.83 1.45
N CYS A 21 -3.81 1.94 0.19
CA CYS A 21 -4.93 1.30 -0.43
C CYS A 21 -4.55 0.77 -1.81
N ASP A 22 -4.88 -0.48 -2.10
CA ASP A 22 -4.51 -1.13 -3.34
C ASP A 22 -5.65 -1.07 -4.35
N TYR A 23 -5.39 -0.48 -5.51
CA TYR A 23 -6.16 -0.77 -6.72
C TYR A 23 -5.72 -2.13 -7.25
N TYR A 24 -6.69 -2.93 -7.64
CA TYR A 24 -6.46 -4.26 -8.17
C TYR A 24 -6.91 -4.30 -9.63
N ILE A 25 -6.06 -4.85 -10.51
CA ILE A 25 -6.37 -5.05 -11.92
C ILE A 25 -6.28 -6.53 -12.26
N VAL A 26 -7.33 -7.04 -12.89
CA VAL A 26 -7.35 -8.38 -13.49
C VAL A 26 -7.35 -8.19 -14.99
N MET A 27 -6.39 -8.80 -15.66
CA MET A 27 -6.11 -8.65 -17.08
C MET A 27 -6.30 -9.99 -17.77
N GLN A 28 -6.88 -9.97 -18.97
CA GLN A 28 -7.10 -11.17 -19.78
C GLN A 28 -6.69 -10.92 -21.23
N ASP A 29 -6.21 -11.97 -21.84
CA ASP A 29 -5.85 -12.08 -23.23
C ASP A 29 -6.57 -13.29 -23.83
N ALA A 30 -7.43 -13.08 -24.81
CA ALA A 30 -8.28 -14.13 -25.37
C ALA A 30 -7.50 -15.13 -26.23
N TYR A 31 -6.39 -14.71 -26.84
CA TYR A 31 -5.56 -15.58 -27.67
C TYR A 31 -4.49 -16.31 -26.85
N GLY A 32 -3.93 -15.64 -25.84
CA GLY A 32 -3.00 -16.23 -24.90
C GLY A 32 -1.51 -16.06 -25.27
N ASP A 33 -1.20 -15.07 -26.08
CA ASP A 33 0.19 -14.72 -26.44
C ASP A 33 0.66 -13.39 -25.84
N GLY A 34 -0.16 -12.81 -24.94
CA GLY A 34 0.11 -11.57 -24.24
C GLY A 34 -0.50 -10.35 -24.94
N TRP A 35 -0.38 -9.21 -24.31
CA TRP A 35 -1.05 -7.99 -24.78
C TRP A 35 -0.35 -7.27 -25.95
N ASN A 36 0.66 -7.88 -26.54
CA ASN A 36 1.28 -7.45 -27.82
C ASN A 36 1.61 -5.95 -27.92
N GLY A 37 2.16 -5.41 -26.82
CA GLY A 37 2.54 -4.01 -26.70
C GLY A 37 1.48 -3.09 -26.10
N ALA A 38 0.26 -3.59 -25.83
CA ALA A 38 -0.72 -2.83 -25.07
C ALA A 38 -0.41 -2.85 -23.57
N SER A 39 -0.87 -1.81 -22.88
CA SER A 39 -0.73 -1.69 -21.43
C SER A 39 -1.81 -0.81 -20.82
N VAL A 40 -1.96 -0.89 -19.52
CA VAL A 40 -2.71 0.07 -18.70
C VAL A 40 -1.74 0.77 -17.75
N ASP A 41 -1.53 2.03 -17.96
CA ASP A 41 -0.72 2.85 -17.07
C ASP A 41 -1.57 3.34 -15.90
N MET A 42 -1.01 3.29 -14.70
CA MET A 42 -1.59 3.92 -13.53
C MET A 42 -0.77 5.14 -13.14
N SER A 43 -1.42 6.30 -13.14
CA SER A 43 -0.82 7.55 -12.68
C SER A 43 -1.35 7.93 -11.31
N ILE A 44 -0.49 8.50 -10.48
CA ILE A 44 -0.86 9.12 -9.20
C ILE A 44 -0.42 10.57 -9.24
N ASN A 45 -1.37 11.48 -9.02
CA ASN A 45 -1.13 12.93 -9.03
C ASN A 45 -0.43 13.40 -10.33
N GLY A 46 -0.76 12.77 -11.46
CA GLY A 46 -0.23 13.10 -12.79
C GLY A 46 1.13 12.46 -13.11
N VAL A 47 1.65 11.58 -12.25
CA VAL A 47 2.91 10.85 -12.50
C VAL A 47 2.59 9.38 -12.72
N VAL A 48 3.05 8.80 -13.83
CA VAL A 48 2.92 7.35 -14.10
C VAL A 48 3.78 6.59 -13.10
N MET A 49 3.14 5.73 -12.33
CA MET A 49 3.75 4.93 -11.26
C MET A 49 4.06 3.51 -11.71
N THR A 50 3.20 2.94 -12.53
CA THR A 50 3.32 1.56 -13.01
C THR A 50 2.58 1.39 -14.32
N SER A 51 2.94 0.34 -15.06
CA SER A 51 2.30 -0.08 -16.29
C SER A 51 1.96 -1.56 -16.18
N PHE A 52 0.70 -1.90 -16.35
CA PHE A 52 0.19 -3.26 -16.29
C PHE A 52 0.04 -3.83 -17.69
N THR A 53 0.49 -5.05 -17.89
CA THR A 53 0.36 -5.75 -19.16
C THR A 53 0.41 -7.26 -18.92
N VAL A 54 -0.20 -8.05 -19.80
CA VAL A 54 -0.03 -9.51 -19.81
C VAL A 54 1.16 -9.84 -20.68
N SER A 55 2.18 -10.46 -20.08
CA SER A 55 3.35 -10.92 -20.83
C SER A 55 3.05 -12.20 -21.59
N THR A 56 3.81 -12.48 -22.65
CA THR A 56 3.73 -13.73 -23.42
C THR A 56 3.94 -14.99 -22.60
N ALA A 57 4.56 -14.89 -21.42
CA ALA A 57 4.77 -16.00 -20.51
C ALA A 57 3.58 -16.27 -19.58
N ALA A 58 2.65 -15.33 -19.43
CA ALA A 58 1.50 -15.44 -18.51
C ALA A 58 0.25 -16.04 -19.19
N ALA A 59 0.31 -16.24 -20.50
CA ALA A 59 -0.74 -16.83 -21.33
C ALA A 59 -2.06 -16.03 -21.33
N THR A 60 -3.13 -16.55 -20.73
CA THR A 60 -4.48 -16.03 -20.94
C THR A 60 -4.95 -15.01 -19.90
N ALA A 61 -4.27 -14.89 -18.78
CA ALA A 61 -4.66 -13.95 -17.71
C ALA A 61 -3.50 -13.63 -16.78
N ASP A 62 -3.54 -12.45 -16.20
CA ASP A 62 -2.66 -12.00 -15.14
C ASP A 62 -3.42 -11.06 -14.19
N SER A 63 -2.87 -10.81 -13.01
CA SER A 63 -3.43 -9.86 -12.07
C SER A 63 -2.32 -9.13 -11.32
N ALA A 64 -2.56 -7.87 -11.01
CA ALA A 64 -1.61 -7.04 -10.29
C ALA A 64 -2.33 -6.04 -9.40
N SER A 65 -1.59 -5.43 -8.49
CA SER A 65 -2.09 -4.33 -7.67
C SER A 65 -1.04 -3.23 -7.54
N TYR A 66 -1.49 -2.04 -7.19
CA TYR A 66 -0.63 -0.91 -6.86
C TYR A 66 -1.26 -0.07 -5.76
N SER A 67 -0.43 0.28 -4.79
CA SER A 67 -0.87 1.00 -3.60
C SER A 67 -0.94 2.50 -3.83
N THR A 68 -2.01 3.10 -3.31
CA THR A 68 -2.21 4.55 -3.27
C THR A 68 -2.42 5.01 -1.84
N TYR A 69 -2.44 6.31 -1.64
CA TYR A 69 -2.84 6.91 -0.37
C TYR A 69 -4.19 7.61 -0.51
N THR A 70 -4.93 7.66 0.58
CA THR A 70 -6.17 8.44 0.64
C THR A 70 -5.97 9.86 0.14
N GLY A 71 -6.80 10.27 -0.81
CA GLY A 71 -6.76 11.59 -1.42
C GLY A 71 -5.85 11.73 -2.63
N ASP A 72 -5.14 10.67 -3.05
CA ASP A 72 -4.41 10.69 -4.31
C ASP A 72 -5.37 10.76 -5.50
N ASN A 73 -5.05 11.60 -6.48
CA ASN A 73 -5.72 11.57 -7.78
C ASN A 73 -5.13 10.44 -8.59
N VAL A 74 -5.99 9.51 -8.98
CA VAL A 74 -5.60 8.29 -9.71
C VAL A 74 -6.20 8.33 -11.10
N GLU A 75 -5.40 7.98 -12.09
CA GLU A 75 -5.85 7.78 -13.47
C GLU A 75 -5.36 6.43 -13.96
N PHE A 76 -6.24 5.72 -14.66
CA PHE A 76 -5.89 4.56 -15.47
C PHE A 76 -6.00 4.96 -16.95
N TYR A 77 -4.94 4.74 -17.70
CA TYR A 77 -4.81 5.11 -19.10
C TYR A 77 -4.45 3.88 -19.93
N PHE A 78 -5.31 3.52 -20.87
CA PHE A 78 -5.06 2.41 -21.79
C PHE A 78 -4.16 2.85 -22.93
N ASN A 79 -3.05 2.16 -23.11
CA ASN A 79 -2.17 2.27 -24.27
C ASN A 79 -2.47 1.13 -25.23
N SER A 80 -2.87 1.49 -26.44
CA SER A 80 -3.20 0.55 -27.50
C SER A 80 -1.97 -0.22 -28.00
N GLY A 81 -2.17 -1.52 -28.26
CA GLY A 81 -1.17 -2.40 -28.87
C GLY A 81 -1.57 -2.90 -30.25
N THR A 82 -1.11 -4.10 -30.60
CA THR A 82 -1.37 -4.67 -31.95
C THR A 82 -2.67 -5.44 -32.03
N TRP A 83 -3.11 -6.11 -30.95
CA TRP A 83 -4.26 -7.03 -30.92
C TRP A 83 -5.27 -6.65 -29.83
N ASP A 84 -5.68 -5.39 -29.79
CA ASP A 84 -6.58 -4.88 -28.75
C ASP A 84 -7.93 -5.60 -28.67
N THR A 85 -8.36 -6.27 -29.76
CA THR A 85 -9.59 -7.07 -29.79
C THR A 85 -9.56 -8.30 -28.88
N GLU A 86 -8.39 -8.69 -28.41
CA GLU A 86 -8.18 -9.84 -27.52
C GLU A 86 -8.10 -9.45 -26.05
N ILE A 87 -8.01 -8.14 -25.80
CA ILE A 87 -7.72 -7.58 -24.48
C ILE A 87 -9.02 -7.28 -23.72
N THR A 88 -9.11 -7.79 -22.50
CA THR A 88 -10.07 -7.33 -21.50
C THR A 88 -9.38 -7.13 -20.15
N PHE A 89 -9.89 -6.19 -19.37
CA PHE A 89 -9.42 -6.01 -17.99
C PHE A 89 -10.52 -5.43 -17.09
N GLN A 90 -10.38 -5.68 -15.79
CA GLN A 90 -11.27 -5.17 -14.76
C GLN A 90 -10.43 -4.49 -13.69
N ILE A 91 -10.90 -3.36 -13.21
CA ILE A 91 -10.25 -2.61 -12.15
C ILE A 91 -11.19 -2.57 -10.94
N THR A 92 -10.65 -2.88 -9.78
CA THR A 92 -11.31 -2.82 -8.48
C THR A 92 -10.62 -1.75 -7.64
N ALA A 93 -11.42 -0.87 -7.06
CA ALA A 93 -10.94 0.16 -6.14
C ALA A 93 -10.56 -0.44 -4.77
N PRO A 94 -9.82 0.29 -3.95
CA PRO A 94 -9.37 -0.18 -2.64
C PRO A 94 -10.48 -0.56 -1.66
N ASP A 95 -11.69 -0.03 -1.83
CA ASP A 95 -12.87 -0.38 -1.01
C ASP A 95 -13.60 -1.63 -1.51
N GLY A 96 -13.07 -2.30 -2.54
CA GLY A 96 -13.69 -3.46 -3.19
C GLY A 96 -14.75 -3.11 -4.23
N SER A 97 -15.06 -1.83 -4.44
CA SER A 97 -16.00 -1.43 -5.48
C SER A 97 -15.38 -1.60 -6.88
N SER A 98 -16.22 -1.92 -7.88
CA SER A 98 -15.78 -1.98 -9.27
C SER A 98 -15.56 -0.57 -9.80
N VAL A 99 -14.36 -0.30 -10.30
CA VAL A 99 -14.06 0.89 -11.10
C VAL A 99 -14.63 0.74 -12.51
N GLY A 100 -14.47 -0.44 -13.12
CA GLY A 100 -15.00 -0.75 -14.41
C GLY A 100 -14.45 -2.04 -15.04
N SER A 101 -15.07 -2.44 -16.11
CA SER A 101 -14.63 -3.54 -16.99
C SER A 101 -14.49 -2.99 -18.41
N TYR A 102 -13.38 -3.29 -19.06
CA TYR A 102 -12.96 -2.70 -20.31
C TYR A 102 -12.60 -3.78 -21.33
N GLY A 103 -12.83 -3.48 -22.60
CA GLY A 103 -12.65 -4.44 -23.70
C GLY A 103 -13.78 -5.50 -23.80
N PRO A 104 -13.68 -6.47 -24.78
CA PRO A 104 -12.71 -6.42 -25.87
C PRO A 104 -12.94 -5.21 -26.78
N TYR A 105 -11.89 -4.68 -27.34
CA TYR A 105 -11.97 -3.52 -28.22
C TYR A 105 -12.42 -3.95 -29.63
N ALA A 106 -13.16 -3.07 -30.33
CA ALA A 106 -13.74 -3.40 -31.62
C ALA A 106 -12.72 -3.50 -32.76
N THR A 107 -11.54 -2.93 -32.58
CA THR A 107 -10.47 -2.88 -33.59
C THR A 107 -9.10 -3.12 -32.95
N ASN A 108 -8.22 -3.76 -33.70
CA ASN A 108 -6.80 -3.84 -33.36
C ASN A 108 -6.14 -2.47 -33.60
N SER A 109 -5.14 -2.11 -32.79
CA SER A 109 -4.49 -0.81 -32.81
C SER A 109 -5.49 0.36 -32.71
N GLY A 110 -6.22 0.40 -31.64
CA GLY A 110 -7.16 1.45 -31.30
C GLY A 110 -6.50 2.72 -30.80
N ASN A 111 -7.28 3.64 -30.30
CA ASN A 111 -6.79 4.85 -29.68
C ASN A 111 -6.43 4.58 -28.21
N SER A 112 -5.29 5.08 -27.79
CA SER A 112 -4.94 5.18 -26.37
C SER A 112 -5.78 6.27 -25.70
N TYR A 113 -6.33 6.01 -24.52
CA TYR A 113 -7.20 6.97 -23.82
C TYR A 113 -7.30 6.69 -22.33
N SER A 114 -7.70 7.71 -21.57
CA SER A 114 -8.01 7.55 -20.16
C SER A 114 -9.28 6.73 -20.00
N VAL A 115 -9.18 5.60 -19.30
CA VAL A 115 -10.31 4.73 -19.04
C VAL A 115 -11.04 5.11 -17.77
N TRP A 116 -10.33 5.71 -16.81
CA TRP A 116 -10.92 6.16 -15.57
C TRP A 116 -10.03 7.16 -14.84
N THR A 117 -10.66 8.12 -14.18
CA THR A 117 -10.02 9.04 -13.26
C THR A 117 -10.84 9.15 -11.97
N GLY A 118 -10.19 9.27 -10.84
CA GLY A 118 -10.88 9.44 -9.56
C GLY A 118 -9.92 9.76 -8.42
N VAL A 119 -10.46 9.89 -7.24
CA VAL A 119 -9.69 10.10 -6.03
C VAL A 119 -9.69 8.81 -5.22
N SER A 120 -8.52 8.38 -4.78
CA SER A 120 -8.40 7.23 -3.88
C SER A 120 -9.17 7.52 -2.59
N ASN A 121 -10.17 6.69 -2.30
CA ASN A 121 -11.09 6.94 -1.20
C ASN A 121 -10.50 6.49 0.15
N SER A 122 -11.06 7.02 1.24
CA SER A 122 -10.59 6.82 2.60
C SER A 122 -11.17 5.60 3.30
N THR A 123 -11.91 4.73 2.60
CA THR A 123 -12.57 3.58 3.21
C THR A 123 -11.70 2.32 3.24
N CYS A 124 -10.46 2.45 2.79
CA CYS A 124 -9.49 1.37 2.90
C CYS A 124 -9.26 1.03 4.37
N ALA A 125 -9.33 -0.24 4.71
CA ALA A 125 -8.84 -0.67 6.00
C ALA A 125 -7.37 -0.23 6.12
N PRO A 126 -6.97 0.38 7.24
CA PRO A 126 -5.56 0.61 7.47
C PRO A 126 -4.84 -0.72 7.29
N PRO A 127 -3.65 -0.76 6.66
CA PRO A 127 -2.88 -1.98 6.59
C PRO A 127 -2.76 -2.54 8.01
N ALA A 128 -2.98 -3.86 8.15
CA ALA A 128 -2.85 -4.51 9.44
C ALA A 128 -1.50 -4.10 10.04
N CYS A 129 -1.50 -3.57 11.25
CA CYS A 129 -0.27 -3.27 11.96
C CYS A 129 0.51 -4.57 12.06
N LEU A 130 1.69 -4.62 11.43
CA LEU A 130 2.57 -5.76 11.60
C LEU A 130 3.06 -5.77 13.05
N ASP A 131 3.20 -6.97 13.59
CA ASP A 131 3.74 -7.15 14.92
C ASP A 131 5.15 -6.54 15.02
N PRO A 132 5.49 -5.90 16.14
CA PRO A 132 6.83 -5.43 16.38
C PRO A 132 7.78 -6.63 16.45
N TYR A 133 9.00 -6.48 15.95
CA TYR A 133 10.02 -7.52 15.96
C TYR A 133 11.35 -7.01 16.51
N GLY A 134 12.27 -7.92 16.78
CA GLY A 134 13.58 -7.57 17.30
C GLY A 134 13.53 -7.00 18.73
N LEU A 135 12.56 -7.45 19.55
CA LEU A 135 12.48 -7.05 20.95
C LEU A 135 13.78 -7.38 21.68
N SER A 136 14.37 -6.39 22.32
CA SER A 136 15.55 -6.55 23.14
C SER A 136 15.45 -5.74 24.44
N ALA A 137 16.13 -6.21 25.45
CA ALA A 137 16.23 -5.55 26.76
C ALA A 137 17.68 -5.37 27.15
N SER A 138 18.02 -4.18 27.67
CA SER A 138 19.39 -3.82 28.09
C SER A 138 19.37 -2.90 29.32
N ASN A 139 20.54 -2.64 29.87
CA ASN A 139 20.76 -1.70 30.99
C ASN A 139 19.85 -1.95 32.20
N GLY A 140 19.56 -3.23 32.50
CA GLY A 140 18.73 -3.60 33.66
C GLY A 140 19.37 -3.15 34.98
N THR A 141 18.56 -2.50 35.82
CA THR A 141 18.89 -2.14 37.20
C THR A 141 17.90 -2.78 38.18
N SER A 142 17.97 -2.49 39.44
CA SER A 142 16.95 -2.94 40.40
C SER A 142 15.58 -2.27 40.21
N SER A 143 15.51 -1.18 39.42
CA SER A 143 14.28 -0.37 39.27
C SER A 143 13.96 0.05 37.84
N SER A 144 14.82 -0.25 36.87
CA SER A 144 14.63 0.13 35.47
C SER A 144 15.26 -0.87 34.51
N ILE A 145 14.74 -0.91 33.30
CA ILE A 145 15.28 -1.66 32.16
C ILE A 145 14.97 -0.89 30.89
N ASP A 146 15.93 -0.84 29.98
CA ASP A 146 15.70 -0.30 28.63
C ASP A 146 15.16 -1.40 27.73
N VAL A 147 14.05 -1.13 27.07
CA VAL A 147 13.44 -2.04 26.11
C VAL A 147 13.41 -1.38 24.75
N SER A 148 13.85 -2.07 23.73
CA SER A 148 13.80 -1.61 22.34
C SER A 148 13.24 -2.68 21.42
N TRP A 149 12.58 -2.23 20.35
CA TRP A 149 12.04 -3.07 19.30
C TRP A 149 12.04 -2.33 17.96
N THR A 150 11.90 -3.06 16.87
CA THR A 150 11.61 -2.48 15.58
C THR A 150 10.11 -2.45 15.40
N GLY A 151 9.55 -1.28 15.21
CA GLY A 151 8.12 -1.08 14.99
C GLY A 151 7.67 -1.60 13.63
N GLY A 152 6.46 -2.12 13.57
CA GLY A 152 5.80 -2.38 12.30
C GLY A 152 5.52 -1.07 11.55
N PRO A 153 5.54 -1.05 10.21
CA PRO A 153 5.12 0.09 9.45
C PRO A 153 3.69 0.48 9.84
N ASN A 154 3.42 1.78 9.96
CA ASN A 154 2.11 2.36 10.30
C ASN A 154 1.64 2.22 11.76
N ALA A 155 2.43 1.70 12.68
CA ALA A 155 2.10 1.77 14.09
C ALA A 155 2.35 3.19 14.63
N ALA A 156 1.33 3.79 15.21
CA ALA A 156 1.43 5.14 15.81
C ALA A 156 1.91 5.08 17.27
N SER A 157 1.68 3.96 17.94
CA SER A 157 2.10 3.72 19.33
C SER A 157 2.09 2.23 19.64
N TYR A 158 2.71 1.85 20.73
CA TYR A 158 2.75 0.48 21.25
C TYR A 158 2.31 0.46 22.70
N ASN A 159 1.56 -0.56 23.07
CA ASN A 159 1.29 -0.88 24.47
C ASN A 159 2.34 -1.90 24.91
N VAL A 160 3.16 -1.50 25.87
CA VAL A 160 4.18 -2.37 26.46
C VAL A 160 3.65 -2.89 27.78
N GLU A 161 3.60 -4.21 27.91
CA GLU A 161 3.26 -4.88 29.18
C GLU A 161 4.52 -5.44 29.81
N TYR A 162 4.68 -5.23 31.10
CA TYR A 162 5.79 -5.77 31.89
C TYR A 162 5.33 -6.27 33.23
N GLY A 163 6.10 -7.16 33.82
CA GLY A 163 5.78 -7.76 35.10
C GLY A 163 6.98 -8.48 35.73
N VAL A 164 6.76 -9.10 36.89
CA VAL A 164 7.76 -9.95 37.54
C VAL A 164 8.02 -11.20 36.71
N THR A 165 9.17 -11.83 36.91
CA THR A 165 9.51 -13.08 36.22
C THR A 165 8.39 -14.11 36.38
N GLY A 166 7.90 -14.61 35.23
CA GLY A 166 6.84 -15.61 35.20
C GLY A 166 5.40 -15.05 35.26
N TYR A 167 5.20 -13.73 35.12
CA TYR A 167 3.85 -13.19 34.97
C TYR A 167 3.16 -13.73 33.71
N THR A 168 1.84 -13.81 33.78
CA THR A 168 1.03 -14.22 32.63
C THR A 168 0.64 -13.00 31.80
N GLN A 169 0.73 -13.08 30.49
CA GLN A 169 0.30 -12.01 29.58
C GLN A 169 -1.13 -11.60 29.89
N GLY A 170 -1.40 -10.31 29.95
CA GLY A 170 -2.67 -9.70 30.36
C GLY A 170 -2.78 -9.41 31.84
N SER A 171 -1.79 -9.79 32.67
CA SER A 171 -1.76 -9.52 34.12
C SER A 171 -0.66 -8.56 34.55
N GLY A 172 0.14 -8.06 33.61
CA GLY A 172 1.24 -7.16 33.88
C GLY A 172 0.82 -5.69 34.00
N THR A 173 1.80 -4.83 34.19
CA THR A 173 1.61 -3.38 34.15
C THR A 173 1.78 -2.91 32.70
N THR A 174 0.86 -2.09 32.20
CA THR A 174 0.89 -1.58 30.81
C THR A 174 1.35 -0.12 30.79
N THR A 175 2.12 0.22 29.76
CA THR A 175 2.49 1.60 29.42
C THR A 175 2.42 1.78 27.89
N THR A 176 2.21 3.01 27.45
CA THR A 176 2.22 3.35 26.01
C THR A 176 3.56 3.99 25.66
N ALA A 177 4.14 3.54 24.55
CA ALA A 177 5.40 4.04 23.99
C ALA A 177 5.23 4.45 22.54
#